data_b9f6443b9342b756c1995136b4dd9816
#
_entry.id   b9f6443b9342b756c1995136b4dd9816
#
_cell.length_a   1.000
_cell.length_b   1.000
_cell.length_c   1.000
_cell.angle_alpha   90.00
_cell.angle_beta   90.00
_cell.angle_gamma   90.00
#
_symmetry.space_group_name_H-M   'P 1'
#
loop_
_entity.id
_entity.type
_entity.pdbx_description
1 polymer ?
#
loop_
_entity_poly.entity_id
_entity_poly.type
_entity_poly.pdbx_seq_one_letter_code
_entity_poly.pdbx_strand_id
1 'polypeptide(L)'
;MARFASILFPHGGAAKGVDAAPGCLPDLHLDEIIAAVTAGHPDDHVDRFFYVPLRDVSTIEHRHQVFRDLERDQTRQPITNFVDGMRTMRRRRHQAKHLRHPLQRQGWFIYAVQTFCDTVALLRDDLASVELDSRGLRDFAQYVGEYVESESFRNLVSDTEAVQTELRKVCYTVHIQGLRVYVEKYEGQTDYSAGAVATFARFASEVSKDYHVPRKDSADVNHVEEQILECVAQLYPDAFALLDGFCRQNERFVEPTIVQFDHEIRFYLYYLAFVRRFTTAGLNFSYPEVTTEPGTLSADDAFDLALAIKSTDKRQPLISNDFRLSGPERIFVVTGPNQGGKTTFARTIGQFVYLASLGCPIPAGRARLTLPDQIYTHFERQETLSTLHGKLEDELVRIHDILSRATAASLIIMNESFSSTTLNDALLIGTEILKRIIKLRCIAIYVSFLDELASVDQACVSMVGEVAPDDPSQRTFKFTRRPADGLAYAAALAEKYGLSHDILRRRISS
;
A
#
# COMPACT_ATOMS: atom_id res chain seq x y z
N MET A 1 -24.56 -0.08 21.49
CA MET A 1 -23.33 -0.51 20.79
C MET A 1 -22.20 0.46 21.12
N ALA A 2 -21.04 -0.05 21.46
CA ALA A 2 -19.82 0.76 21.58
C ALA A 2 -19.61 1.56 20.29
N ARG A 3 -19.11 2.78 20.42
CA ARG A 3 -18.92 3.66 19.26
C ARG A 3 -17.50 3.43 18.71
N PHE A 4 -17.34 2.53 17.78
CA PHE A 4 -16.13 2.43 16.96
C PHE A 4 -16.17 3.52 15.87
N ALA A 5 -15.13 4.34 15.78
CA ALA A 5 -15.07 5.42 14.81
C ALA A 5 -14.31 4.99 13.53
N SER A 6 -13.05 4.57 13.67
CA SER A 6 -12.17 4.17 12.57
C SER A 6 -10.89 3.55 13.13
N ILE A 7 -10.32 2.58 12.44
CA ILE A 7 -9.00 2.03 12.80
C ILE A 7 -7.85 2.94 12.32
N LEU A 8 -8.10 3.81 11.32
CA LEU A 8 -7.13 4.75 10.78
C LEU A 8 -7.22 6.15 11.40
N PHE A 9 -8.42 6.60 11.79
CA PHE A 9 -8.73 7.96 12.22
C PHE A 9 -9.52 7.97 13.53
N PRO A 10 -8.87 7.78 14.70
CA PRO A 10 -9.54 7.60 15.98
C PRO A 10 -10.39 8.81 16.42
N HIS A 11 -10.09 10.00 15.90
CA HIS A 11 -10.81 11.25 16.24
C HIS A 11 -11.93 11.62 15.25
N GLY A 12 -12.33 10.69 14.36
CA GLY A 12 -13.47 10.89 13.48
C GLY A 12 -13.20 11.81 12.28
N GLY A 13 -12.04 11.69 11.69
CA GLY A 13 -11.71 12.28 10.38
C GLY A 13 -11.72 11.19 9.33
N ALA A 14 -12.87 10.85 8.75
CA ALA A 14 -12.82 10.07 7.51
C ALA A 14 -11.89 10.79 6.54
N ALA A 15 -11.05 10.05 5.81
CA ALA A 15 -10.32 10.61 4.68
C ALA A 15 -11.36 11.16 3.69
N LYS A 16 -11.82 12.37 3.91
CA LYS A 16 -12.71 13.06 2.97
C LYS A 16 -11.90 13.25 1.71
N GLY A 17 -12.09 12.34 0.76
CA GLY A 17 -11.84 12.51 -0.65
C GLY A 17 -10.57 13.29 -1.00
N VAL A 18 -9.38 12.80 -0.64
CA VAL A 18 -8.17 13.23 -1.34
C VAL A 18 -8.10 12.39 -2.61
N ASP A 19 -8.76 12.88 -3.66
CA ASP A 19 -8.73 12.21 -4.97
C ASP A 19 -7.43 12.48 -5.73
N ALA A 20 -6.62 13.45 -5.27
CA ALA A 20 -5.37 13.82 -5.93
C ALA A 20 -4.15 13.39 -5.11
N ALA A 21 -3.26 12.65 -5.77
CA ALA A 21 -1.97 12.27 -5.20
C ALA A 21 -1.10 13.51 -4.91
N PRO A 22 -0.42 13.58 -3.75
CA PRO A 22 0.52 14.65 -3.44
C PRO A 22 1.61 14.81 -4.50
N GLY A 23 1.93 16.08 -4.86
CA GLY A 23 2.88 16.37 -5.93
C GLY A 23 4.32 15.89 -5.69
N CYS A 24 4.69 15.57 -4.46
CA CYS A 24 6.01 15.04 -4.10
C CYS A 24 6.18 13.52 -4.37
N LEU A 25 5.09 12.78 -4.64
CA LEU A 25 5.17 11.33 -4.79
C LEU A 25 6.11 10.89 -5.93
N PRO A 26 6.03 11.45 -7.17
CA PRO A 26 6.92 11.04 -8.25
C PRO A 26 8.38 11.38 -7.98
N ASP A 27 8.66 12.59 -7.46
CA ASP A 27 10.02 13.04 -7.17
C ASP A 27 10.71 12.16 -6.11
N LEU A 28 9.92 11.63 -5.16
CA LEU A 28 10.38 10.75 -4.09
C LEU A 28 10.23 9.25 -4.42
N HIS A 29 9.73 8.88 -5.59
CA HIS A 29 9.39 7.51 -5.99
C HIS A 29 8.43 6.81 -4.99
N LEU A 30 7.59 7.58 -4.31
CA LEU A 30 6.58 7.05 -3.41
C LEU A 30 5.42 6.41 -4.17
N ASP A 31 5.15 6.83 -5.38
CA ASP A 31 4.21 6.22 -6.31
C ASP A 31 4.62 4.77 -6.65
N GLU A 32 5.92 4.51 -6.91
CA GLU A 32 6.45 3.16 -7.11
C GLU A 32 6.29 2.30 -5.83
N ILE A 33 6.53 2.88 -4.65
CA ILE A 33 6.36 2.20 -3.36
C ILE A 33 4.90 1.86 -3.12
N ILE A 34 3.99 2.82 -3.29
CA ILE A 34 2.54 2.62 -3.09
C ILE A 34 2.02 1.56 -4.07
N ALA A 35 2.44 1.61 -5.33
CA ALA A 35 2.10 0.60 -6.33
C ALA A 35 2.60 -0.81 -5.91
N ALA A 36 3.80 -0.91 -5.34
CA ALA A 36 4.34 -2.18 -4.85
C ALA A 36 3.61 -2.71 -3.60
N VAL A 37 3.16 -1.82 -2.71
CA VAL A 37 2.34 -2.17 -1.53
C VAL A 37 0.98 -2.69 -1.94
N THR A 38 0.34 -2.08 -2.94
CA THR A 38 -1.02 -2.42 -3.40
C THR A 38 -1.03 -3.44 -4.54
N ALA A 39 0.15 -3.93 -4.95
CA ALA A 39 0.27 -4.93 -6.02
C ALA A 39 -0.57 -6.18 -5.74
N GLY A 40 -1.32 -6.62 -6.74
CA GLY A 40 -2.25 -7.76 -6.63
C GLY A 40 -3.65 -7.42 -6.12
N HIS A 41 -3.90 -6.18 -5.67
CA HIS A 41 -5.20 -5.73 -5.14
C HIS A 41 -5.64 -4.35 -5.67
N PRO A 42 -5.62 -4.11 -7.00
CA PRO A 42 -5.90 -2.79 -7.57
C PRO A 42 -7.34 -2.31 -7.30
N ASP A 43 -8.30 -3.23 -7.19
CA ASP A 43 -9.72 -2.91 -7.00
C ASP A 43 -10.07 -2.55 -5.54
N ASP A 44 -9.14 -2.72 -4.61
CA ASP A 44 -9.37 -2.43 -3.19
C ASP A 44 -9.22 -0.93 -2.85
N HIS A 45 -8.69 -0.10 -3.77
CA HIS A 45 -8.49 1.36 -3.62
C HIS A 45 -7.80 1.79 -2.32
N VAL A 46 -6.88 0.95 -1.81
CA VAL A 46 -6.12 1.20 -0.57
C VAL A 46 -5.06 2.28 -0.77
N ASP A 47 -4.63 2.53 -2.01
CA ASP A 47 -3.68 3.57 -2.41
C ASP A 47 -4.08 4.96 -1.90
N ARG A 48 -5.38 5.26 -1.83
CA ARG A 48 -5.91 6.54 -1.33
C ARG A 48 -5.54 6.83 0.13
N PHE A 49 -5.37 5.82 0.97
CA PHE A 49 -4.93 6.02 2.34
C PHE A 49 -3.48 6.51 2.43
N PHE A 50 -2.67 6.23 1.41
CA PHE A 50 -1.29 6.71 1.31
C PHE A 50 -1.19 8.15 0.80
N TYR A 51 -2.28 8.79 0.38
CA TYR A 51 -2.28 10.18 -0.08
C TYR A 51 -2.59 11.19 1.03
N VAL A 52 -2.81 10.72 2.26
CA VAL A 52 -3.24 11.54 3.40
C VAL A 52 -2.19 11.53 4.51
N PRO A 53 -1.10 12.30 4.40
CA PRO A 53 -0.15 12.44 5.48
C PRO A 53 -0.81 13.11 6.70
N LEU A 54 -0.53 12.58 7.87
CA LEU A 54 -1.06 13.03 9.15
C LEU A 54 -0.21 14.16 9.71
N ARG A 55 -0.85 15.03 10.51
CA ARG A 55 -0.20 16.12 11.24
C ARG A 55 -0.32 15.98 12.75
N ASP A 56 -1.08 15.00 13.18
CA ASP A 56 -1.39 14.75 14.59
C ASP A 56 -0.60 13.55 15.11
N VAL A 57 0.23 13.79 16.12
CA VAL A 57 1.09 12.79 16.76
C VAL A 57 0.26 11.65 17.34
N SER A 58 -0.88 11.97 17.96
CA SER A 58 -1.72 10.96 18.63
C SER A 58 -2.31 9.95 17.63
N THR A 59 -2.64 10.39 16.41
CA THR A 59 -3.10 9.49 15.34
C THR A 59 -1.97 8.62 14.82
N ILE A 60 -0.74 9.13 14.74
CA ILE A 60 0.43 8.33 14.35
C ILE A 60 0.73 7.25 15.40
N GLU A 61 0.75 7.63 16.69
CA GLU A 61 0.94 6.68 17.79
C GLU A 61 -0.14 5.60 17.81
N HIS A 62 -1.40 5.99 17.57
CA HIS A 62 -2.51 5.05 17.39
C HIS A 62 -2.22 4.03 16.27
N ARG A 63 -1.77 4.50 15.09
CA ARG A 63 -1.41 3.61 13.97
C ARG A 63 -0.23 2.71 14.32
N HIS A 64 0.80 3.23 14.99
CA HIS A 64 1.94 2.43 15.45
C HIS A 64 1.50 1.29 16.38
N GLN A 65 0.54 1.55 17.31
CA GLN A 65 0.01 0.51 18.19
C GLN A 65 -0.71 -0.59 17.40
N VAL A 66 -1.54 -0.21 16.41
CA VAL A 66 -2.25 -1.18 15.55
C VAL A 66 -1.26 -2.01 14.73
N PHE A 67 -0.23 -1.37 14.14
CA PHE A 67 0.82 -2.10 13.43
C PHE A 67 1.52 -3.14 14.31
N ARG A 68 1.92 -2.75 15.54
CA ARG A 68 2.59 -3.66 16.49
C ARG A 68 1.71 -4.86 16.86
N ASP A 69 0.40 -4.67 17.05
CA ASP A 69 -0.53 -5.77 17.26
C ASP A 69 -0.57 -6.73 16.07
N LEU A 70 -0.57 -6.18 14.85
CA LEU A 70 -0.62 -6.96 13.62
C LEU A 70 0.71 -7.61 13.22
N GLU A 71 1.83 -7.21 13.83
CA GLU A 71 3.10 -7.94 13.69
C GLU A 71 3.04 -9.32 14.32
N ARG A 72 2.21 -9.48 15.37
CA ARG A 72 1.96 -10.77 16.02
C ARG A 72 1.08 -11.65 15.13
N ASP A 73 1.53 -12.84 14.80
CA ASP A 73 0.78 -13.78 13.94
C ASP A 73 -0.58 -14.13 14.51
N GLN A 74 -0.68 -14.24 15.84
CA GLN A 74 -1.93 -14.53 16.55
C GLN A 74 -3.02 -13.48 16.32
N THR A 75 -2.65 -12.21 16.18
CA THR A 75 -3.58 -11.13 15.88
C THR A 75 -3.82 -11.00 14.37
N ARG A 76 -2.74 -11.11 13.57
CA ARG A 76 -2.82 -10.88 12.13
C ARG A 76 -3.61 -11.95 11.40
N GLN A 77 -3.44 -13.25 11.75
CA GLN A 77 -4.08 -14.34 11.01
C GLN A 77 -5.62 -14.28 11.06
N PRO A 78 -6.27 -14.09 12.24
CA PRO A 78 -7.70 -13.87 12.33
C PRO A 78 -8.21 -12.71 11.44
N ILE A 79 -7.51 -11.59 11.48
CA ILE A 79 -7.88 -10.41 10.69
C ILE A 79 -7.67 -10.66 9.18
N THR A 80 -6.64 -11.40 8.80
CA THR A 80 -6.43 -11.81 7.40
C THR A 80 -7.56 -12.74 6.93
N ASN A 81 -7.94 -13.73 7.74
CA ASN A 81 -9.05 -14.64 7.45
C ASN A 81 -10.37 -13.86 7.28
N PHE A 82 -10.61 -12.87 8.14
CA PHE A 82 -11.76 -11.97 8.02
C PHE A 82 -11.77 -11.21 6.68
N VAL A 83 -10.66 -10.58 6.30
CA VAL A 83 -10.54 -9.86 5.01
C VAL A 83 -10.80 -10.79 3.82
N ASP A 84 -10.31 -12.03 3.87
CA ASP A 84 -10.53 -13.03 2.81
C ASP A 84 -11.99 -13.53 2.78
N GLY A 85 -12.62 -13.69 3.93
CA GLY A 85 -14.05 -13.97 4.05
C GLY A 85 -14.90 -12.85 3.47
N MET A 86 -14.59 -11.58 3.82
CA MET A 86 -15.27 -10.41 3.27
C MET A 86 -15.05 -10.26 1.75
N ARG A 87 -13.87 -10.61 1.24
CA ARG A 87 -13.61 -10.66 -0.21
C ARG A 87 -14.47 -11.73 -0.89
N THR A 88 -14.60 -12.90 -0.28
CA THR A 88 -15.45 -13.99 -0.78
C THR A 88 -16.92 -13.57 -0.78
N MET A 89 -17.41 -12.94 0.28
CA MET A 89 -18.76 -12.39 0.37
C MET A 89 -19.03 -11.38 -0.76
N ARG A 90 -18.11 -10.41 -0.97
CA ARG A 90 -18.25 -9.41 -2.06
C ARG A 90 -18.30 -10.08 -3.44
N ARG A 91 -17.44 -11.08 -3.70
CA ARG A 91 -17.45 -11.82 -4.96
C ARG A 91 -18.78 -12.54 -5.18
N ARG A 92 -19.32 -13.23 -4.15
CA ARG A 92 -20.63 -13.88 -4.21
C ARG A 92 -21.77 -12.88 -4.47
N ARG A 93 -21.75 -11.75 -3.75
CA ARG A 93 -22.72 -10.67 -3.94
C ARG A 93 -22.64 -10.04 -5.34
N HIS A 94 -21.44 -9.89 -5.89
CA HIS A 94 -21.23 -9.43 -7.24
C HIS A 94 -21.80 -10.44 -8.26
N GLN A 95 -21.53 -11.72 -8.11
CA GLN A 95 -22.11 -12.78 -8.94
C GLN A 95 -23.63 -12.73 -8.88
N ALA A 96 -24.23 -12.66 -7.68
CA ALA A 96 -25.66 -12.51 -7.51
C ALA A 96 -26.28 -11.36 -8.33
N LYS A 97 -25.57 -10.23 -8.47
CA LYS A 97 -26.05 -9.06 -9.22
C LYS A 97 -25.99 -9.24 -10.74
N HIS A 98 -25.06 -10.04 -11.26
CA HIS A 98 -24.77 -10.14 -12.70
C HIS A 98 -25.41 -11.36 -13.37
N LEU A 99 -25.92 -12.32 -12.60
CA LEU A 99 -26.64 -13.47 -13.13
C LEU A 99 -28.00 -13.06 -13.70
N ARG A 100 -28.42 -13.72 -14.79
CA ARG A 100 -29.68 -13.42 -15.47
C ARG A 100 -30.90 -14.02 -14.75
N HIS A 101 -30.77 -15.28 -14.33
CA HIS A 101 -31.86 -16.03 -13.74
C HIS A 101 -32.14 -15.60 -12.28
N PRO A 102 -33.41 -15.23 -11.91
CA PRO A 102 -33.73 -14.73 -10.58
C PRO A 102 -33.41 -15.71 -9.46
N LEU A 103 -33.72 -16.99 -9.59
CA LEU A 103 -33.48 -18.01 -8.58
C LEU A 103 -31.99 -18.25 -8.36
N GLN A 104 -31.17 -18.16 -9.40
CA GLN A 104 -29.73 -18.19 -9.26
C GLN A 104 -29.19 -17.00 -8.47
N ARG A 105 -29.69 -15.79 -8.77
CA ARG A 105 -29.34 -14.58 -8.02
C ARG A 105 -29.63 -14.75 -6.54
N GLN A 106 -30.80 -15.29 -6.20
CA GLN A 106 -31.22 -15.54 -4.82
C GLN A 106 -30.31 -16.58 -4.14
N GLY A 107 -29.95 -17.65 -4.84
CA GLY A 107 -29.02 -18.66 -4.35
C GLY A 107 -27.64 -18.09 -4.03
N TRP A 108 -27.06 -17.28 -4.93
CA TRP A 108 -25.78 -16.62 -4.67
C TRP A 108 -25.87 -15.57 -3.56
N PHE A 109 -27.03 -14.90 -3.45
CA PHE A 109 -27.26 -13.91 -2.40
C PHE A 109 -27.27 -14.55 -1.01
N ILE A 110 -27.99 -15.65 -0.80
CA ILE A 110 -27.99 -16.34 0.51
C ILE A 110 -26.61 -16.87 0.88
N TYR A 111 -25.83 -17.36 -0.10
CA TYR A 111 -24.43 -17.74 0.14
C TYR A 111 -23.55 -16.55 0.52
N ALA A 112 -23.82 -15.35 -0.02
CA ALA A 112 -23.11 -14.14 0.37
C ALA A 112 -23.46 -13.75 1.82
N VAL A 113 -24.74 -13.82 2.21
CA VAL A 113 -25.19 -13.55 3.59
C VAL A 113 -24.58 -14.53 4.57
N GLN A 114 -24.63 -15.83 4.27
CA GLN A 114 -24.00 -16.85 5.11
C GLN A 114 -22.52 -16.58 5.31
N THR A 115 -21.78 -16.29 4.21
CA THR A 115 -20.35 -15.99 4.30
C THR A 115 -20.08 -14.81 5.22
N PHE A 116 -20.92 -13.77 5.16
CA PHE A 116 -20.81 -12.62 6.05
C PHE A 116 -21.02 -13.02 7.51
N CYS A 117 -22.10 -13.75 7.81
CA CYS A 117 -22.41 -14.20 9.16
C CYS A 117 -21.28 -15.07 9.74
N ASP A 118 -20.83 -16.08 9.00
CA ASP A 118 -19.76 -16.97 9.43
C ASP A 118 -18.45 -16.21 9.67
N THR A 119 -18.10 -15.29 8.76
CA THR A 119 -16.87 -14.51 8.82
C THR A 119 -16.85 -13.59 10.04
N VAL A 120 -17.97 -12.89 10.32
CA VAL A 120 -18.07 -11.96 11.45
C VAL A 120 -18.13 -12.69 12.78
N ALA A 121 -18.86 -13.80 12.85
CA ALA A 121 -18.91 -14.64 14.06
C ALA A 121 -17.53 -15.22 14.39
N LEU A 122 -16.82 -15.76 13.41
CA LEU A 122 -15.47 -16.29 13.61
C LEU A 122 -14.50 -15.20 14.06
N LEU A 123 -14.56 -13.99 13.44
CA LEU A 123 -13.73 -12.86 13.85
C LEU A 123 -13.96 -12.49 15.32
N ARG A 124 -15.22 -12.47 15.80
CA ARG A 124 -15.56 -12.21 17.19
C ARG A 124 -14.86 -13.20 18.12
N ASP A 125 -14.97 -14.49 17.81
CA ASP A 125 -14.38 -15.56 18.62
C ASP A 125 -12.85 -15.49 18.64
N ASP A 126 -12.25 -15.27 17.49
CA ASP A 126 -10.81 -15.14 17.33
C ASP A 126 -10.27 -13.91 18.10
N LEU A 127 -10.89 -12.73 17.95
CA LEU A 127 -10.45 -11.53 18.66
C LEU A 127 -10.67 -11.61 20.18
N ALA A 128 -11.66 -12.36 20.65
CA ALA A 128 -11.87 -12.60 22.07
C ALA A 128 -10.77 -13.48 22.69
N SER A 129 -10.07 -14.27 21.89
CA SER A 129 -9.01 -15.18 22.34
C SER A 129 -7.61 -14.56 22.33
N VAL A 130 -7.44 -13.34 21.78
CA VAL A 130 -6.14 -12.68 21.56
C VAL A 130 -6.01 -11.45 22.44
N GLU A 131 -4.82 -11.24 23.02
CA GLU A 131 -4.49 -10.01 23.74
C GLU A 131 -4.19 -8.89 22.76
N LEU A 132 -4.96 -7.79 22.87
CA LEU A 132 -4.87 -6.61 22.02
C LEU A 132 -4.36 -5.41 22.84
N ASP A 133 -3.21 -4.84 22.44
CA ASP A 133 -2.61 -3.68 23.11
C ASP A 133 -3.13 -2.36 22.53
N SER A 134 -3.41 -2.32 21.22
CA SER A 134 -3.90 -1.13 20.56
C SER A 134 -5.35 -0.84 20.94
N ARG A 135 -5.61 0.44 21.24
CA ARG A 135 -6.97 0.89 21.49
C ARG A 135 -7.89 0.63 20.28
N GLY A 136 -7.38 0.87 19.07
CA GLY A 136 -8.17 0.71 17.85
C GLY A 136 -8.73 -0.71 17.66
N LEU A 137 -7.90 -1.74 17.85
CA LEU A 137 -8.36 -3.11 17.72
C LEU A 137 -9.23 -3.55 18.91
N ARG A 138 -8.95 -3.07 20.12
CA ARG A 138 -9.85 -3.32 21.28
C ARG A 138 -11.24 -2.73 21.08
N ASP A 139 -11.32 -1.46 20.68
CA ASP A 139 -12.60 -0.78 20.44
C ASP A 139 -13.38 -1.50 19.32
N PHE A 140 -12.68 -1.98 18.28
CA PHE A 140 -13.32 -2.76 17.23
C PHE A 140 -13.76 -4.16 17.69
N ALA A 141 -12.93 -4.87 18.46
CA ALA A 141 -13.28 -6.17 19.01
C ALA A 141 -14.52 -6.08 19.91
N GLN A 142 -14.61 -5.04 20.76
CA GLN A 142 -15.80 -4.76 21.55
C GLN A 142 -17.02 -4.50 20.66
N TYR A 143 -16.87 -3.68 19.61
CA TYR A 143 -17.96 -3.40 18.67
C TYR A 143 -18.48 -4.67 17.98
N VAL A 144 -17.58 -5.53 17.48
CA VAL A 144 -17.96 -6.79 16.85
C VAL A 144 -18.65 -7.72 17.83
N GLY A 145 -18.17 -7.80 19.08
CA GLY A 145 -18.81 -8.55 20.15
C GLY A 145 -20.26 -8.11 20.38
N GLU A 146 -20.49 -6.80 20.57
CA GLU A 146 -21.82 -6.25 20.74
C GLU A 146 -22.71 -6.43 19.49
N TYR A 147 -22.13 -6.31 18.28
CA TYR A 147 -22.88 -6.51 17.04
C TYR A 147 -23.36 -7.95 16.87
N VAL A 148 -22.51 -8.94 17.12
CA VAL A 148 -22.87 -10.36 17.01
C VAL A 148 -23.97 -10.74 18.04
N GLU A 149 -23.97 -10.09 19.21
CA GLU A 149 -25.01 -10.26 20.25
C GLU A 149 -26.29 -9.48 19.96
N SER A 150 -26.30 -8.60 18.94
CA SER A 150 -27.49 -7.80 18.61
C SER A 150 -28.62 -8.65 18.05
N GLU A 151 -29.86 -8.19 18.29
CA GLU A 151 -31.06 -8.86 17.75
C GLU A 151 -31.01 -8.92 16.22
N SER A 152 -30.53 -7.85 15.56
CA SER A 152 -30.44 -7.79 14.10
C SER A 152 -29.50 -8.86 13.52
N PHE A 153 -28.35 -9.09 14.13
CA PHE A 153 -27.42 -10.13 13.64
C PHE A 153 -27.94 -11.53 13.95
N ARG A 154 -28.46 -11.77 15.16
CA ARG A 154 -29.06 -13.06 15.53
C ARG A 154 -30.23 -13.44 14.62
N ASN A 155 -31.11 -12.50 14.31
CA ASN A 155 -32.21 -12.73 13.38
C ASN A 155 -31.68 -13.04 11.97
N LEU A 156 -30.67 -12.30 11.48
CA LEU A 156 -30.04 -12.59 10.16
C LEU A 156 -29.48 -14.02 10.09
N VAL A 157 -28.78 -14.47 11.15
CA VAL A 157 -28.27 -15.86 11.21
C VAL A 157 -29.41 -16.87 11.24
N SER A 158 -30.37 -16.69 12.13
CA SER A 158 -31.53 -17.60 12.25
C SER A 158 -32.34 -17.70 10.95
N ASP A 159 -32.61 -16.57 10.31
CA ASP A 159 -33.34 -16.55 9.04
C ASP A 159 -32.56 -17.25 7.92
N THR A 160 -31.22 -17.03 7.89
CA THR A 160 -30.33 -17.69 6.92
C THR A 160 -30.35 -19.21 7.10
N GLU A 161 -30.25 -19.69 8.35
CA GLU A 161 -30.30 -21.12 8.67
C GLU A 161 -31.67 -21.73 8.36
N ALA A 162 -32.76 -21.04 8.64
CA ALA A 162 -34.12 -21.48 8.32
C ALA A 162 -34.31 -21.68 6.82
N VAL A 163 -33.93 -20.69 6.00
CA VAL A 163 -34.03 -20.80 4.54
C VAL A 163 -33.16 -21.93 4.01
N GLN A 164 -31.94 -22.07 4.49
CA GLN A 164 -31.04 -23.15 4.05
C GLN A 164 -31.56 -24.53 4.44
N THR A 165 -32.18 -24.64 5.62
CA THR A 165 -32.78 -25.89 6.07
C THR A 165 -33.93 -26.30 5.15
N GLU A 166 -34.77 -25.36 4.74
CA GLU A 166 -35.85 -25.66 3.78
C GLU A 166 -35.31 -25.99 2.38
N LEU A 167 -34.27 -25.26 1.91
CA LEU A 167 -33.64 -25.55 0.60
C LEU A 167 -32.94 -26.93 0.58
N ARG A 168 -32.40 -27.41 1.70
CA ARG A 168 -31.79 -28.77 1.81
C ARG A 168 -32.82 -29.89 1.69
N LYS A 169 -34.10 -29.61 1.93
CA LYS A 169 -35.19 -30.59 1.76
C LYS A 169 -35.62 -30.72 0.28
N VAL A 170 -35.16 -29.80 -0.59
CA VAL A 170 -35.45 -29.83 -2.02
C VAL A 170 -34.65 -30.95 -2.68
N CYS A 171 -35.34 -32.09 -2.92
CA CYS A 171 -34.77 -33.24 -3.59
C CYS A 171 -35.63 -33.56 -4.83
N TYR A 172 -35.02 -33.73 -5.97
CA TYR A 172 -35.71 -33.97 -7.22
C TYR A 172 -34.94 -34.94 -8.12
N THR A 173 -35.66 -35.55 -9.05
CA THR A 173 -35.08 -36.41 -10.08
C THR A 173 -35.24 -35.73 -11.45
N VAL A 174 -34.30 -36.00 -12.34
CA VAL A 174 -34.32 -35.55 -13.73
C VAL A 174 -34.25 -36.77 -14.62
N HIS A 175 -35.31 -36.97 -15.44
CA HIS A 175 -35.36 -38.03 -16.42
C HIS A 175 -35.30 -37.44 -17.83
N ILE A 176 -34.42 -37.97 -18.67
CA ILE A 176 -34.31 -37.58 -20.08
C ILE A 176 -34.81 -38.68 -20.97
N GLN A 177 -35.89 -38.39 -21.70
CA GLN A 177 -36.48 -39.29 -22.67
C GLN A 177 -36.48 -38.65 -24.08
N GLY A 178 -35.55 -39.05 -24.92
CA GLY A 178 -35.37 -38.43 -26.22
C GLY A 178 -34.95 -36.95 -26.08
N LEU A 179 -35.84 -36.05 -26.54
CA LEU A 179 -35.64 -34.59 -26.46
C LEU A 179 -36.41 -33.95 -25.27
N ARG A 180 -37.02 -34.75 -24.42
CA ARG A 180 -37.81 -34.27 -23.28
C ARG A 180 -37.09 -34.50 -21.97
N VAL A 181 -37.14 -33.48 -21.12
CA VAL A 181 -36.61 -33.51 -19.74
C VAL A 181 -37.81 -33.46 -18.80
N TYR A 182 -37.91 -34.43 -17.90
CA TYR A 182 -38.95 -34.51 -16.87
C TYR A 182 -38.29 -34.24 -15.52
N VAL A 183 -38.87 -33.37 -14.72
CA VAL A 183 -38.41 -33.01 -13.37
C VAL A 183 -39.50 -33.39 -12.38
N GLU A 184 -39.20 -34.27 -11.43
CA GLU A 184 -40.18 -34.79 -10.47
C GLU A 184 -39.61 -34.77 -9.04
N LYS A 185 -40.51 -34.76 -8.04
CA LYS A 185 -40.03 -34.91 -6.64
C LYS A 185 -39.35 -36.26 -6.44
N TYR A 186 -38.28 -36.24 -5.66
CA TYR A 186 -37.63 -37.50 -5.27
C TYR A 186 -38.49 -38.23 -4.25
N GLU A 187 -38.95 -39.46 -4.58
CA GLU A 187 -39.77 -40.34 -3.76
C GLU A 187 -39.08 -41.70 -3.52
N GLY A 188 -37.75 -41.73 -3.54
CA GLY A 188 -36.98 -42.95 -3.33
C GLY A 188 -36.67 -43.72 -4.63
N GLN A 189 -36.75 -43.09 -5.78
CA GLN A 189 -36.41 -43.70 -7.07
C GLN A 189 -34.92 -44.13 -7.07
N THR A 190 -34.65 -45.23 -7.78
CA THR A 190 -33.30 -45.78 -7.88
C THR A 190 -32.38 -44.83 -8.60
N ASP A 191 -31.20 -44.53 -8.01
CA ASP A 191 -30.18 -43.76 -8.70
C ASP A 191 -29.52 -44.60 -9.81
N TYR A 192 -30.00 -44.40 -11.03
CA TYR A 192 -29.45 -45.08 -12.20
C TYR A 192 -28.05 -44.63 -12.56
N SER A 193 -27.60 -43.47 -12.08
CA SER A 193 -26.26 -42.98 -12.33
C SER A 193 -25.20 -43.81 -11.61
N ALA A 194 -25.47 -44.25 -10.40
CA ALA A 194 -24.59 -45.15 -9.67
C ALA A 194 -24.46 -46.52 -10.38
N GLY A 195 -25.55 -47.06 -10.93
CA GLY A 195 -25.52 -48.30 -11.71
C GLY A 195 -24.77 -48.15 -13.04
N ALA A 196 -24.95 -47.03 -13.73
CA ALA A 196 -24.23 -46.72 -14.96
C ALA A 196 -22.71 -46.57 -14.67
N VAL A 197 -22.31 -45.79 -13.67
CA VAL A 197 -20.92 -45.64 -13.25
C VAL A 197 -20.28 -47.00 -12.88
N ALA A 198 -20.99 -47.86 -12.12
CA ALA A 198 -20.52 -49.18 -11.75
C ALA A 198 -20.35 -50.11 -12.98
N THR A 199 -21.24 -49.96 -13.98
CA THR A 199 -21.14 -50.72 -15.23
C THR A 199 -19.97 -50.25 -16.09
N PHE A 200 -19.77 -48.94 -16.21
CA PHE A 200 -18.66 -48.36 -16.96
C PHE A 200 -17.30 -48.49 -16.23
N ALA A 201 -17.26 -48.55 -14.90
CA ALA A 201 -16.04 -48.81 -14.14
C ALA A 201 -15.43 -50.19 -14.45
N ARG A 202 -16.23 -51.18 -14.87
CA ARG A 202 -15.74 -52.46 -15.33
C ARG A 202 -15.05 -52.41 -16.70
N PHE A 203 -15.32 -51.40 -17.50
CA PHE A 203 -14.69 -51.15 -18.82
C PHE A 203 -13.56 -50.13 -18.77
N ALA A 204 -13.36 -49.44 -17.65
CA ALA A 204 -12.33 -48.41 -17.48
C ALA A 204 -10.93 -48.95 -17.17
N SER A 205 -10.74 -50.30 -17.17
CA SER A 205 -9.44 -50.91 -16.88
C SER A 205 -8.45 -50.96 -18.02
N GLU A 206 -8.82 -50.53 -19.24
CA GLU A 206 -7.88 -50.38 -20.38
C GLU A 206 -8.09 -49.07 -21.08
N VAL A 207 -7.05 -48.21 -21.02
CA VAL A 207 -6.91 -46.93 -21.75
C VAL A 207 -7.76 -45.76 -21.23
N SER A 208 -7.35 -45.13 -20.14
CA SER A 208 -7.89 -43.83 -19.77
C SER A 208 -7.22 -42.70 -20.54
N LYS A 209 -7.80 -42.28 -21.66
CA LYS A 209 -7.73 -40.88 -22.05
C LYS A 209 -8.72 -40.15 -21.15
N ASP A 210 -8.21 -39.33 -20.26
CA ASP A 210 -9.02 -38.47 -19.41
C ASP A 210 -9.74 -37.42 -20.30
N TYR A 211 -11.02 -37.65 -20.55
CA TYR A 211 -11.90 -36.71 -21.27
C TYR A 211 -12.53 -35.69 -20.31
N HIS A 212 -11.84 -35.33 -19.22
CA HIS A 212 -12.24 -34.21 -18.42
C HIS A 212 -12.11 -32.93 -19.26
N VAL A 213 -13.21 -32.55 -19.90
CA VAL A 213 -13.37 -31.20 -20.42
C VAL A 213 -13.40 -30.29 -19.20
N PRO A 214 -12.40 -29.42 -18.98
CA PRO A 214 -12.46 -28.48 -17.88
C PRO A 214 -13.74 -27.65 -18.10
N ARG A 215 -14.75 -27.83 -17.25
CA ARG A 215 -15.88 -26.91 -17.22
C ARG A 215 -15.28 -25.52 -17.02
N LYS A 216 -15.47 -24.64 -17.99
CA LYS A 216 -15.36 -23.22 -17.70
C LYS A 216 -16.36 -22.98 -16.59
N ASP A 217 -15.88 -22.48 -15.44
CA ASP A 217 -16.70 -21.97 -14.36
C ASP A 217 -17.49 -20.74 -14.85
N SER A 218 -18.42 -20.94 -15.78
CA SER A 218 -19.41 -19.92 -16.06
C SER A 218 -20.46 -20.05 -14.96
N ALA A 219 -20.57 -19.01 -14.13
CA ALA A 219 -21.57 -18.95 -13.08
C ALA A 219 -23.03 -18.93 -13.65
N ASP A 220 -23.18 -18.74 -14.96
CA ASP A 220 -24.45 -18.77 -15.67
C ASP A 220 -24.80 -20.22 -16.04
N VAL A 221 -26.01 -20.65 -15.64
CA VAL A 221 -26.63 -21.90 -16.09
C VAL A 221 -27.03 -21.79 -17.56
N ASN A 222 -26.99 -22.92 -18.28
CA ASN A 222 -27.53 -22.97 -19.63
C ASN A 222 -29.08 -22.97 -19.62
N HIS A 223 -29.68 -22.73 -20.76
CA HIS A 223 -31.14 -22.62 -20.89
C HIS A 223 -31.92 -23.88 -20.37
N VAL A 224 -31.34 -25.08 -20.48
CA VAL A 224 -31.93 -26.30 -19.96
C VAL A 224 -31.88 -26.34 -18.44
N GLU A 225 -30.78 -25.98 -17.86
CA GLU A 225 -30.60 -25.87 -16.40
C GLU A 225 -31.54 -24.80 -15.80
N GLU A 226 -31.76 -23.67 -16.51
CA GLU A 226 -32.74 -22.65 -16.12
C GLU A 226 -34.16 -23.23 -16.05
N GLN A 227 -34.57 -23.96 -17.09
CA GLN A 227 -35.91 -24.62 -17.14
C GLN A 227 -36.07 -25.69 -16.04
N ILE A 228 -35.01 -26.47 -15.77
CA ILE A 228 -35.04 -27.44 -14.68
C ILE A 228 -35.22 -26.70 -13.33
N LEU A 229 -34.51 -25.59 -13.11
CA LEU A 229 -34.62 -24.82 -11.88
C LEU A 229 -36.01 -24.20 -11.70
N GLU A 230 -36.64 -23.74 -12.78
CA GLU A 230 -38.04 -23.28 -12.77
C GLU A 230 -39.03 -24.39 -12.43
N CYS A 231 -38.86 -25.59 -13.01
CA CYS A 231 -39.68 -26.75 -12.65
C CYS A 231 -39.51 -27.15 -11.17
N VAL A 232 -38.26 -27.15 -10.66
CA VAL A 232 -37.98 -27.44 -9.24
C VAL A 232 -38.68 -26.41 -8.34
N ALA A 233 -38.63 -25.12 -8.70
CA ALA A 233 -39.32 -24.08 -7.94
C ALA A 233 -40.85 -24.28 -7.90
N GLN A 234 -41.45 -24.76 -8.99
CA GLN A 234 -42.85 -25.12 -9.01
C GLN A 234 -43.20 -26.34 -8.17
N LEU A 235 -42.26 -27.29 -8.03
CA LEU A 235 -42.43 -28.47 -7.18
C LEU A 235 -42.33 -28.15 -5.68
N TYR A 236 -41.56 -27.08 -5.33
CA TYR A 236 -41.31 -26.66 -3.95
C TYR A 236 -41.61 -25.17 -3.72
N PRO A 237 -42.85 -24.70 -3.97
CA PRO A 237 -43.18 -23.26 -3.97
C PRO A 237 -42.89 -22.58 -2.61
N ASP A 238 -43.13 -23.27 -1.49
CA ASP A 238 -42.95 -22.70 -0.17
C ASP A 238 -41.46 -22.40 0.15
N ALA A 239 -40.53 -23.30 -0.24
CA ALA A 239 -39.09 -23.11 -0.04
C ALA A 239 -38.57 -21.93 -0.86
N PHE A 240 -39.05 -21.80 -2.12
CA PHE A 240 -38.59 -20.69 -2.97
C PHE A 240 -39.30 -19.35 -2.63
N ALA A 241 -40.53 -19.38 -2.12
CA ALA A 241 -41.18 -18.18 -1.59
C ALA A 241 -40.45 -17.68 -0.31
N LEU A 242 -40.02 -18.60 0.57
CA LEU A 242 -39.23 -18.25 1.74
C LEU A 242 -37.89 -17.61 1.34
N LEU A 243 -37.19 -18.19 0.35
CA LEU A 243 -35.94 -17.63 -0.20
C LEU A 243 -36.15 -16.23 -0.78
N ASP A 244 -37.22 -16.01 -1.54
CA ASP A 244 -37.54 -14.70 -2.12
C ASP A 244 -37.83 -13.64 -1.04
N GLY A 245 -38.64 -14.01 -0.04
CA GLY A 245 -38.91 -13.17 1.13
C GLY A 245 -37.65 -12.78 1.88
N PHE A 246 -36.77 -13.75 2.14
CA PHE A 246 -35.48 -13.53 2.79
C PHE A 246 -34.60 -12.53 1.99
N CYS A 247 -34.49 -12.73 0.69
CA CYS A 247 -33.67 -11.85 -0.16
C CYS A 247 -34.16 -10.40 -0.15
N ARG A 248 -35.48 -10.17 -0.16
CA ARG A 248 -36.07 -8.83 -0.08
C ARG A 248 -35.85 -8.17 1.28
N GLN A 249 -36.03 -8.91 2.36
CA GLN A 249 -35.91 -8.39 3.72
C GLN A 249 -34.44 -8.02 4.04
N ASN A 250 -33.48 -8.79 3.54
CA ASN A 250 -32.07 -8.68 3.86
C ASN A 250 -31.22 -8.04 2.76
N GLU A 251 -31.78 -7.26 1.84
CA GLU A 251 -31.05 -6.62 0.73
C GLU A 251 -29.82 -5.82 1.23
N ARG A 252 -29.93 -5.22 2.42
CA ARG A 252 -28.88 -4.40 3.07
C ARG A 252 -28.29 -5.07 4.31
N PHE A 253 -28.00 -6.38 4.23
CA PHE A 253 -27.53 -7.16 5.38
C PHE A 253 -26.13 -6.75 5.89
N VAL A 254 -25.33 -6.10 5.06
CA VAL A 254 -23.94 -5.77 5.41
C VAL A 254 -23.89 -4.54 6.31
N GLU A 255 -23.32 -4.68 7.49
CA GLU A 255 -23.18 -3.61 8.47
C GLU A 255 -22.07 -2.62 8.04
N PRO A 256 -22.37 -1.29 7.97
CA PRO A 256 -21.44 -0.29 7.44
C PRO A 256 -20.11 -0.19 8.20
N THR A 257 -20.09 -0.34 9.52
CA THR A 257 -18.87 -0.27 10.33
C THR A 257 -17.95 -1.45 10.07
N ILE A 258 -18.51 -2.64 9.84
CA ILE A 258 -17.74 -3.83 9.43
C ILE A 258 -17.10 -3.60 8.05
N VAL A 259 -17.83 -3.01 7.11
CA VAL A 259 -17.28 -2.66 5.77
C VAL A 259 -16.17 -1.63 5.87
N GLN A 260 -16.34 -0.60 6.70
CA GLN A 260 -15.33 0.41 6.92
C GLN A 260 -14.06 -0.20 7.49
N PHE A 261 -14.18 -1.03 8.53
CA PHE A 261 -13.03 -1.72 9.11
C PHE A 261 -12.34 -2.63 8.08
N ASP A 262 -13.10 -3.44 7.33
CA ASP A 262 -12.57 -4.30 6.25
C ASP A 262 -11.77 -3.50 5.21
N HIS A 263 -12.20 -2.29 4.86
CA HIS A 263 -11.49 -1.45 3.92
C HIS A 263 -10.22 -0.82 4.54
N GLU A 264 -10.34 -0.28 5.76
CA GLU A 264 -9.25 0.42 6.44
C GLU A 264 -8.13 -0.51 6.91
N ILE A 265 -8.46 -1.71 7.39
CA ILE A 265 -7.47 -2.65 7.94
C ILE A 265 -6.50 -3.17 6.86
N ARG A 266 -6.89 -3.15 5.59
CA ARG A 266 -6.03 -3.54 4.47
C ARG A 266 -4.83 -2.62 4.29
N PHE A 267 -4.94 -1.33 4.67
CA PHE A 267 -3.80 -0.44 4.71
C PHE A 267 -2.65 -1.03 5.55
N TYR A 268 -2.97 -1.52 6.74
CA TYR A 268 -1.99 -2.15 7.62
C TYR A 268 -1.48 -3.49 7.07
N LEU A 269 -2.39 -4.36 6.66
CA LEU A 269 -2.04 -5.71 6.21
C LEU A 269 -1.15 -5.67 4.96
N TYR A 270 -1.47 -4.85 3.97
CA TYR A 270 -0.70 -4.75 2.73
C TYR A 270 0.66 -4.12 2.98
N TYR A 271 0.73 -3.07 3.81
CA TYR A 271 2.01 -2.47 4.15
C TYR A 271 2.91 -3.42 4.94
N LEU A 272 2.39 -4.14 5.94
CA LEU A 272 3.14 -5.17 6.67
C LEU A 272 3.61 -6.33 5.78
N ALA A 273 2.76 -6.80 4.88
CA ALA A 273 3.15 -7.84 3.93
C ALA A 273 4.28 -7.38 3.01
N PHE A 274 4.23 -6.12 2.57
CA PHE A 274 5.30 -5.50 1.80
C PHE A 274 6.60 -5.37 2.61
N VAL A 275 6.56 -4.84 3.83
CA VAL A 275 7.73 -4.68 4.72
C VAL A 275 8.41 -6.01 5.04
N ARG A 276 7.63 -7.07 5.25
CA ARG A 276 8.16 -8.42 5.55
C ARG A 276 9.11 -8.96 4.49
N ARG A 277 8.93 -8.59 3.22
CA ARG A 277 9.85 -8.99 2.14
C ARG A 277 11.27 -8.51 2.40
N PHE A 278 11.41 -7.31 2.98
CA PHE A 278 12.70 -6.68 3.26
C PHE A 278 13.28 -7.11 4.62
N THR A 279 12.44 -7.22 5.65
CA THR A 279 12.91 -7.67 6.99
C THR A 279 13.40 -9.12 6.94
N THR A 280 12.80 -9.97 6.12
CA THR A 280 13.28 -11.33 5.86
C THR A 280 14.64 -11.33 5.14
N ALA A 281 14.94 -10.28 4.37
CA ALA A 281 16.23 -10.07 3.72
C ALA A 281 17.27 -9.37 4.63
N GLY A 282 16.92 -9.11 5.90
CA GLY A 282 17.83 -8.51 6.91
C GLY A 282 17.83 -6.99 6.94
N LEU A 283 16.91 -6.31 6.25
CA LEU A 283 16.77 -4.85 6.32
C LEU A 283 15.88 -4.44 7.50
N ASN A 284 16.29 -3.37 8.20
CA ASN A 284 15.62 -2.91 9.40
C ASN A 284 14.48 -1.92 9.07
N PHE A 285 13.34 -2.11 9.74
CA PHE A 285 12.26 -1.14 9.80
C PHE A 285 11.96 -0.80 11.25
N SER A 286 11.64 0.45 11.52
CA SER A 286 11.35 0.91 12.87
C SER A 286 10.16 1.87 12.91
N TYR A 287 9.59 2.03 14.10
CA TYR A 287 8.59 3.06 14.36
C TYR A 287 9.31 4.32 14.83
N PRO A 288 9.23 5.44 14.09
CA PRO A 288 9.95 6.64 14.47
C PRO A 288 9.34 7.27 15.73
N GLU A 289 10.21 7.88 16.54
CA GLU A 289 9.79 8.79 17.60
C GLU A 289 9.35 10.12 16.97
N VAL A 290 8.05 10.40 17.04
CA VAL A 290 7.50 11.65 16.54
C VAL A 290 7.46 12.68 17.66
N THR A 291 8.02 13.87 17.41
CA THR A 291 8.12 14.95 18.41
C THR A 291 7.48 16.24 17.91
N THR A 292 7.14 17.11 18.85
CA THR A 292 6.71 18.48 18.56
C THR A 292 7.86 19.48 18.61
N GLU A 293 9.11 19.05 18.93
CA GLU A 293 10.29 19.89 18.93
C GLU A 293 10.67 20.32 17.51
N PRO A 294 10.60 21.61 17.14
CA PRO A 294 10.87 22.06 15.80
C PRO A 294 12.30 21.77 15.32
N GLY A 295 12.44 21.27 14.10
CA GLY A 295 13.75 21.04 13.47
C GLY A 295 14.40 19.72 13.88
N THR A 296 13.68 18.83 14.54
CA THR A 296 14.19 17.48 14.84
C THR A 296 14.10 16.60 13.60
N LEU A 297 15.23 16.06 13.15
CA LEU A 297 15.31 15.09 12.07
C LEU A 297 16.56 14.23 12.23
N SER A 298 16.39 12.96 12.52
CA SER A 298 17.52 12.02 12.61
C SER A 298 17.07 10.60 12.26
N ALA A 299 17.97 9.85 11.65
CA ALA A 299 17.83 8.41 11.47
C ALA A 299 19.19 7.73 11.44
N ASP A 300 19.22 6.48 11.92
CA ASP A 300 20.33 5.56 11.83
C ASP A 300 19.96 4.45 10.84
N ASP A 301 20.89 4.02 10.00
CA ASP A 301 20.73 2.97 8.99
C ASP A 301 19.54 3.17 8.01
N ALA A 302 19.25 4.42 7.66
CA ALA A 302 18.19 4.72 6.71
C ALA A 302 18.55 4.36 5.27
N PHE A 303 17.61 3.84 4.51
CA PHE A 303 17.81 3.44 3.12
C PHE A 303 16.64 3.83 2.21
N ASP A 304 16.94 3.97 0.91
CA ASP A 304 15.92 4.26 -0.11
C ASP A 304 15.07 3.02 -0.40
N LEU A 305 13.77 3.09 -0.08
CA LEU A 305 12.85 1.97 -0.20
C LEU A 305 12.52 1.63 -1.66
N ALA A 306 12.46 2.63 -2.54
CA ALA A 306 12.27 2.39 -3.97
C ALA A 306 13.49 1.70 -4.60
N LEU A 307 14.69 2.05 -4.14
CA LEU A 307 15.92 1.33 -4.53
C LEU A 307 15.93 -0.09 -3.95
N ALA A 308 15.48 -0.28 -2.69
CA ALA A 308 15.38 -1.59 -2.07
C ALA A 308 14.47 -2.55 -2.85
N ILE A 309 13.33 -2.08 -3.37
CA ILE A 309 12.46 -2.86 -4.27
C ILE A 309 13.27 -3.39 -5.46
N LYS A 310 14.01 -2.52 -6.15
CA LYS A 310 14.80 -2.87 -7.34
C LYS A 310 16.02 -3.73 -7.02
N SER A 311 16.63 -3.55 -5.83
CA SER A 311 17.83 -4.28 -5.40
C SER A 311 17.53 -5.69 -4.91
N THR A 312 16.40 -5.90 -4.24
CA THR A 312 15.95 -7.24 -3.81
C THR A 312 15.77 -8.17 -5.01
N ASP A 313 15.20 -7.66 -6.10
CA ASP A 313 15.02 -8.42 -7.33
C ASP A 313 16.39 -8.79 -8.00
N LYS A 314 17.41 -7.95 -7.82
CA LYS A 314 18.74 -8.11 -8.45
C LYS A 314 19.81 -8.66 -7.51
N ARG A 315 19.51 -8.88 -6.22
CA ARG A 315 20.46 -9.28 -5.18
C ARG A 315 21.66 -8.35 -5.06
N GLN A 316 21.47 -7.05 -5.26
CA GLN A 316 22.52 -6.06 -5.13
C GLN A 316 22.58 -5.54 -3.69
N PRO A 317 23.78 -5.25 -3.13
CA PRO A 317 23.88 -4.69 -1.80
C PRO A 317 23.24 -3.31 -1.74
N LEU A 318 22.42 -3.08 -0.73
CA LEU A 318 21.83 -1.78 -0.42
C LEU A 318 22.70 -1.07 0.62
N ILE A 319 23.01 0.19 0.37
CA ILE A 319 23.81 1.00 1.29
C ILE A 319 22.88 1.91 2.11
N SER A 320 22.91 1.74 3.42
CA SER A 320 22.19 2.61 4.36
C SER A 320 23.05 3.82 4.77
N ASN A 321 22.41 4.88 5.24
CA ASN A 321 23.07 6.10 5.66
C ASN A 321 22.47 6.64 6.97
N ASP A 322 23.30 7.34 7.75
CA ASP A 322 22.91 8.02 8.97
C ASP A 322 22.83 9.53 8.71
N PHE A 323 21.88 10.19 9.36
CA PHE A 323 21.78 11.64 9.29
C PHE A 323 21.15 12.20 10.56
N ARG A 324 21.60 13.42 10.95
CA ARG A 324 21.09 14.11 12.13
C ARG A 324 21.20 15.62 11.99
N LEU A 325 20.11 16.32 12.31
CA LEU A 325 20.10 17.76 12.60
C LEU A 325 19.98 17.96 14.12
N SER A 326 20.72 18.92 14.64
CA SER A 326 20.75 19.24 16.09
C SER A 326 20.87 20.75 16.32
N GLY A 327 20.26 21.23 17.39
CA GLY A 327 20.32 22.64 17.79
C GLY A 327 19.79 23.60 16.73
N PRO A 328 20.63 24.54 16.23
CA PRO A 328 20.20 25.52 15.22
C PRO A 328 20.16 24.96 13.78
N GLU A 329 20.66 23.75 13.56
CA GLU A 329 20.74 23.13 12.23
C GLU A 329 19.37 22.88 11.63
N ARG A 330 19.25 23.18 10.34
CA ARG A 330 17.99 23.05 9.59
C ARG A 330 18.15 22.48 8.20
N ILE A 331 19.34 22.58 7.61
CA ILE A 331 19.57 22.30 6.21
C ILE A 331 20.69 21.28 6.04
N PHE A 332 20.42 20.16 5.37
CA PHE A 332 21.48 19.34 4.83
C PHE A 332 21.87 19.86 3.46
N VAL A 333 23.11 20.29 3.29
CA VAL A 333 23.72 20.56 1.99
C VAL A 333 24.47 19.31 1.56
N VAL A 334 23.95 18.62 0.54
CA VAL A 334 24.44 17.31 0.10
C VAL A 334 25.31 17.49 -1.12
N THR A 335 26.61 17.25 -0.99
CA THR A 335 27.60 17.38 -2.06
C THR A 335 28.33 16.07 -2.33
N GLY A 336 29.22 16.04 -3.31
CA GLY A 336 30.01 14.88 -3.65
C GLY A 336 29.95 14.53 -5.14
N PRO A 337 30.55 13.40 -5.55
CA PRO A 337 30.71 13.04 -6.95
C PRO A 337 29.39 12.81 -7.67
N ASN A 338 29.38 13.08 -8.98
CA ASN A 338 28.25 12.68 -9.83
C ASN A 338 28.09 11.16 -9.82
N GLN A 339 26.84 10.70 -9.87
CA GLN A 339 26.46 9.28 -9.71
C GLN A 339 26.88 8.69 -8.35
N GLY A 340 27.20 9.53 -7.36
CA GLY A 340 27.56 9.13 -5.98
C GLY A 340 26.35 8.88 -5.07
N GLY A 341 25.11 8.96 -5.56
CA GLY A 341 23.91 8.68 -4.78
C GLY A 341 23.30 9.90 -4.07
N LYS A 342 23.72 11.16 -4.39
CA LYS A 342 23.19 12.39 -3.78
C LYS A 342 21.66 12.47 -3.82
N THR A 343 21.07 12.28 -5.00
CA THR A 343 19.61 12.28 -5.20
C THR A 343 18.95 11.13 -4.41
N THR A 344 19.57 9.96 -4.38
CA THR A 344 19.07 8.81 -3.59
C THR A 344 19.07 9.13 -2.10
N PHE A 345 20.11 9.77 -1.56
CA PHE A 345 20.17 10.19 -0.17
C PHE A 345 19.07 11.21 0.18
N ALA A 346 18.87 12.23 -0.65
CA ALA A 346 17.80 13.20 -0.46
C ALA A 346 16.41 12.56 -0.52
N ARG A 347 16.22 11.62 -1.46
CA ARG A 347 14.98 10.86 -1.62
C ARG A 347 14.72 9.92 -0.43
N THR A 348 15.78 9.29 0.12
CA THR A 348 15.68 8.48 1.35
C THR A 348 15.05 9.29 2.48
N ILE A 349 15.53 10.54 2.70
CA ILE A 349 14.98 11.40 3.75
C ILE A 349 13.52 11.77 3.45
N GLY A 350 13.19 12.08 2.20
CA GLY A 350 11.81 12.38 1.79
C GLY A 350 10.85 11.20 1.99
N GLN A 351 11.24 10.00 1.57
CA GLN A 351 10.47 8.77 1.77
C GLN A 351 10.26 8.48 3.26
N PHE A 352 11.33 8.56 4.05
CA PHE A 352 11.32 8.39 5.48
C PHE A 352 10.31 9.31 6.16
N VAL A 353 10.36 10.63 5.91
CA VAL A 353 9.46 11.61 6.51
C VAL A 353 8.01 11.39 6.04
N TYR A 354 7.81 11.08 4.77
CA TYR A 354 6.47 10.82 4.23
C TYR A 354 5.83 9.59 4.87
N LEU A 355 6.53 8.46 4.92
CA LEU A 355 6.03 7.22 5.53
C LEU A 355 5.78 7.39 7.03
N ALA A 356 6.66 8.12 7.74
CA ALA A 356 6.44 8.50 9.13
C ALA A 356 5.15 9.31 9.31
N SER A 357 4.87 10.26 8.41
CA SER A 357 3.64 11.06 8.44
C SER A 357 2.38 10.25 8.12
N LEU A 358 2.50 9.05 7.56
CA LEU A 358 1.41 8.08 7.41
C LEU A 358 1.23 7.20 8.66
N GLY A 359 2.11 7.28 9.65
CA GLY A 359 2.16 6.37 10.79
C GLY A 359 2.61 4.95 10.42
N CYS A 360 3.33 4.79 9.32
CA CYS A 360 3.92 3.53 8.89
C CYS A 360 5.28 3.27 9.56
N PRO A 361 5.69 2.01 9.79
CA PRO A 361 7.10 1.69 10.03
C PRO A 361 7.94 2.15 8.83
N ILE A 362 9.13 2.68 9.13
CA ILE A 362 9.99 3.36 8.16
C ILE A 362 11.27 2.56 7.89
N PRO A 363 11.89 2.70 6.70
CA PRO A 363 13.12 1.99 6.33
C PRO A 363 14.35 2.58 7.05
N ALA A 364 14.47 2.34 8.35
CA ALA A 364 15.58 2.77 9.20
C ALA A 364 15.67 1.92 10.47
N GLY A 365 16.84 1.83 11.09
CA GLY A 365 17.04 1.13 12.37
C GLY A 365 16.47 1.89 13.55
N ARG A 366 16.67 3.22 13.58
CA ARG A 366 16.12 4.14 14.58
C ARG A 366 15.87 5.50 13.95
N ALA A 367 14.84 6.21 14.41
CA ALA A 367 14.53 7.52 13.87
C ALA A 367 13.77 8.41 14.84
N ARG A 368 13.99 9.74 14.71
CA ARG A 368 13.26 10.78 15.44
C ARG A 368 13.03 11.97 14.51
N LEU A 369 11.78 12.46 14.45
CA LEU A 369 11.45 13.59 13.59
C LEU A 369 10.32 14.45 14.12
N THR A 370 10.29 15.70 13.64
CA THR A 370 9.10 16.57 13.70
C THR A 370 8.25 16.34 12.45
N LEU A 371 6.93 16.18 12.61
CA LEU A 371 6.03 16.03 11.45
C LEU A 371 5.98 17.34 10.65
N PRO A 372 6.17 17.27 9.32
CA PRO A 372 5.95 18.43 8.48
C PRO A 372 4.46 18.69 8.26
N ASP A 373 4.12 19.96 8.11
CA ASP A 373 2.79 20.36 7.61
C ASP A 373 2.66 20.10 6.12
N GLN A 374 3.76 20.21 5.36
CA GLN A 374 3.83 19.95 3.94
C GLN A 374 5.25 19.53 3.53
N ILE A 375 5.33 18.63 2.55
CA ILE A 375 6.59 18.26 1.89
C ILE A 375 6.60 18.87 0.49
N TYR A 376 7.56 19.75 0.24
CA TYR A 376 7.81 20.36 -1.05
C TYR A 376 9.02 19.75 -1.71
N THR A 377 8.92 19.43 -2.99
CA THR A 377 10.03 18.88 -3.77
C THR A 377 10.30 19.77 -4.98
N HIS A 378 11.57 20.00 -5.27
CA HIS A 378 12.04 20.65 -6.49
C HIS A 378 13.15 19.78 -7.09
N PHE A 379 12.76 18.95 -8.05
CA PHE A 379 13.66 18.10 -8.82
C PHE A 379 13.73 18.59 -10.26
N GLU A 380 14.87 18.39 -10.89
CA GLU A 380 15.05 18.73 -12.30
C GLU A 380 14.00 18.00 -13.15
N ARG A 381 13.32 18.75 -14.02
CA ARG A 381 12.36 18.18 -14.98
C ARG A 381 12.93 18.25 -16.39
N GLN A 382 12.59 17.28 -17.20
CA GLN A 382 12.87 17.35 -18.64
C GLN A 382 12.10 18.50 -19.26
N GLU A 383 12.75 19.22 -20.20
CA GLU A 383 12.11 20.30 -20.94
C GLU A 383 10.89 19.77 -21.70
N THR A 384 9.76 20.44 -21.55
CA THR A 384 8.56 20.19 -22.35
C THR A 384 8.42 21.31 -23.37
N LEU A 385 8.11 20.96 -24.61
CA LEU A 385 7.91 21.90 -25.73
C LEU A 385 6.81 22.95 -25.49
N SER A 386 6.08 22.85 -24.38
CA SER A 386 4.96 23.75 -24.02
C SER A 386 5.36 24.93 -23.12
N THR A 387 6.59 24.99 -22.61
CA THR A 387 7.02 26.08 -21.74
C THR A 387 7.53 27.25 -22.60
N LEU A 388 6.84 28.39 -22.49
CA LEU A 388 7.21 29.65 -23.15
C LEU A 388 8.40 30.39 -22.49
N HIS A 389 8.80 29.93 -21.29
CA HIS A 389 9.88 30.48 -20.47
C HIS A 389 11.12 29.59 -20.57
N GLY A 390 12.29 30.20 -20.39
CA GLY A 390 13.54 29.45 -20.29
C GLY A 390 13.61 28.59 -19.03
N LYS A 391 14.40 27.52 -19.07
CA LYS A 391 14.53 26.56 -17.97
C LYS A 391 14.83 27.22 -16.61
N LEU A 392 15.72 28.20 -16.58
CA LEU A 392 16.06 28.96 -15.37
C LEU A 392 14.87 29.74 -14.81
N GLU A 393 14.07 30.35 -15.65
CA GLU A 393 12.89 31.12 -15.23
C GLU A 393 11.83 30.20 -14.63
N ASP A 394 11.56 29.07 -15.26
CA ASP A 394 10.64 28.05 -14.72
C ASP A 394 11.10 27.51 -13.36
N GLU A 395 12.39 27.24 -13.19
CA GLU A 395 12.95 26.81 -11.91
C GLU A 395 12.76 27.90 -10.83
N LEU A 396 13.04 29.14 -11.13
CA LEU A 396 12.86 30.27 -10.21
C LEU A 396 11.42 30.50 -9.81
N VAL A 397 10.47 30.40 -10.73
CA VAL A 397 9.03 30.52 -10.46
C VAL A 397 8.58 29.41 -9.52
N ARG A 398 8.96 28.16 -9.79
CA ARG A 398 8.61 27.02 -8.93
C ARG A 398 9.17 27.16 -7.53
N ILE A 399 10.42 27.57 -7.39
CA ILE A 399 11.06 27.76 -6.08
C ILE A 399 10.42 28.94 -5.35
N HIS A 400 10.11 30.02 -6.04
CA HIS A 400 9.38 31.14 -5.47
C HIS A 400 8.02 30.70 -4.91
N ASP A 401 7.27 29.88 -5.64
CA ASP A 401 6.00 29.34 -5.21
C ASP A 401 6.15 28.45 -3.96
N ILE A 402 7.17 27.61 -3.92
CA ILE A 402 7.47 26.78 -2.74
C ILE A 402 7.76 27.67 -1.53
N LEU A 403 8.69 28.61 -1.66
CA LEU A 403 9.10 29.49 -0.56
C LEU A 403 7.99 30.43 -0.08
N SER A 404 7.04 30.80 -0.95
CA SER A 404 5.88 31.63 -0.59
C SER A 404 4.84 30.86 0.25
N ARG A 405 4.75 29.53 0.10
CA ARG A 405 3.78 28.68 0.79
C ARG A 405 4.39 27.91 1.98
N ALA A 406 5.71 27.76 2.00
CA ALA A 406 6.40 27.04 3.07
C ALA A 406 6.29 27.75 4.41
N THR A 407 6.16 26.99 5.47
CA THR A 407 6.13 27.43 6.87
C THR A 407 7.35 26.92 7.64
N ALA A 408 7.48 27.27 8.91
CA ALA A 408 8.52 26.73 9.76
C ALA A 408 8.41 25.20 10.01
N ALA A 409 7.23 24.63 9.77
CA ALA A 409 6.99 23.19 9.89
C ALA A 409 7.15 22.42 8.58
N SER A 410 7.44 23.09 7.47
CA SER A 410 7.57 22.45 6.15
C SER A 410 8.89 21.71 5.98
N LEU A 411 8.90 20.68 5.13
CA LEU A 411 10.10 20.03 4.62
C LEU A 411 10.28 20.42 3.14
N ILE A 412 11.48 20.94 2.78
CA ILE A 412 11.83 21.30 1.41
C ILE A 412 12.98 20.41 0.93
N ILE A 413 12.80 19.74 -0.23
CA ILE A 413 13.84 18.92 -0.85
C ILE A 413 14.14 19.47 -2.24
N MET A 414 15.36 19.95 -2.44
CA MET A 414 15.84 20.51 -3.69
C MET A 414 16.96 19.65 -4.25
N ASN A 415 16.83 19.23 -5.50
CA ASN A 415 17.80 18.35 -6.15
C ASN A 415 18.39 19.01 -7.40
N GLU A 416 19.68 19.31 -7.39
CA GLU A 416 20.50 19.80 -8.51
C GLU A 416 19.87 21.01 -9.24
N SER A 417 19.34 21.98 -8.45
CA SER A 417 18.72 23.19 -8.98
C SER A 417 19.76 24.08 -9.66
N PHE A 418 19.32 24.81 -10.71
CA PHE A 418 20.13 25.79 -11.46
C PHE A 418 21.30 25.20 -12.24
N SER A 419 21.17 23.96 -12.72
CA SER A 419 22.18 23.33 -13.58
C SER A 419 22.28 24.01 -14.97
N SER A 420 21.31 24.85 -15.34
CA SER A 420 21.20 25.52 -16.65
C SER A 420 21.84 26.91 -16.73
N THR A 421 22.45 27.41 -15.63
CA THR A 421 23.08 28.73 -15.60
C THR A 421 24.57 28.67 -15.30
N THR A 422 25.23 29.86 -15.22
CA THR A 422 26.65 29.93 -14.84
C THR A 422 26.87 29.54 -13.40
N LEU A 423 28.08 29.03 -13.06
CA LEU A 423 28.45 28.64 -11.68
C LEU A 423 28.24 29.81 -10.69
N ASN A 424 28.62 31.04 -11.09
CA ASN A 424 28.50 32.23 -10.24
C ASN A 424 27.04 32.57 -9.97
N ASP A 425 26.17 32.51 -11.00
CA ASP A 425 24.75 32.78 -10.85
C ASP A 425 24.07 31.71 -10.00
N ALA A 426 24.39 30.41 -10.21
CA ALA A 426 23.89 29.31 -9.42
C ALA A 426 24.28 29.45 -7.93
N LEU A 427 25.51 29.87 -7.63
CA LEU A 427 25.98 30.14 -6.27
C LEU A 427 25.24 31.33 -5.62
N LEU A 428 25.06 32.43 -6.37
CA LEU A 428 24.34 33.62 -5.90
C LEU A 428 22.88 33.27 -5.57
N ILE A 429 22.18 32.64 -6.52
CA ILE A 429 20.77 32.23 -6.35
C ILE A 429 20.62 31.22 -5.23
N GLY A 430 21.48 30.17 -5.21
CA GLY A 430 21.45 29.14 -4.18
C GLY A 430 21.66 29.72 -2.77
N THR A 431 22.61 30.66 -2.63
CA THR A 431 22.86 31.36 -1.37
C THR A 431 21.63 32.16 -0.90
N GLU A 432 20.95 32.85 -1.80
CA GLU A 432 19.78 33.66 -1.45
C GLU A 432 18.59 32.75 -1.05
N ILE A 433 18.40 31.61 -1.73
CA ILE A 433 17.39 30.61 -1.38
C ILE A 433 17.68 30.03 0.01
N LEU A 434 18.92 29.62 0.29
CA LEU A 434 19.31 29.11 1.62
C LEU A 434 19.02 30.14 2.72
N LYS A 435 19.34 31.43 2.51
CA LYS A 435 19.03 32.51 3.46
C LYS A 435 17.53 32.61 3.73
N ARG A 436 16.68 32.47 2.70
CA ARG A 436 15.22 32.48 2.87
C ARG A 436 14.72 31.26 3.64
N ILE A 437 15.25 30.07 3.35
CA ILE A 437 14.92 28.83 4.09
C ILE A 437 15.32 28.97 5.56
N ILE A 438 16.52 29.50 5.84
CA ILE A 438 17.00 29.76 7.21
C ILE A 438 16.06 30.74 7.94
N LYS A 439 15.62 31.80 7.27
CA LYS A 439 14.66 32.77 7.82
C LYS A 439 13.30 32.13 8.13
N LEU A 440 12.84 31.19 7.30
CA LEU A 440 11.62 30.41 7.52
C LEU A 440 11.78 29.41 8.67
N ARG A 441 13.01 29.00 9.02
CA ARG A 441 13.33 27.97 10.04
C ARG A 441 12.78 26.58 9.70
N CYS A 442 12.44 26.31 8.46
CA CYS A 442 11.99 24.98 8.03
C CYS A 442 13.18 24.04 7.80
N ILE A 443 12.90 22.74 7.79
CA ILE A 443 13.91 21.75 7.45
C ILE A 443 14.06 21.68 5.93
N ALA A 444 15.31 21.60 5.44
CA ALA A 444 15.56 21.42 4.02
C ALA A 444 16.71 20.45 3.72
N ILE A 445 16.61 19.82 2.55
CA ILE A 445 17.69 19.03 1.95
C ILE A 445 18.02 19.69 0.61
N TYR A 446 19.24 20.16 0.46
CA TYR A 446 19.71 20.85 -0.73
C TYR A 446 20.83 20.06 -1.38
N VAL A 447 20.53 19.33 -2.44
CA VAL A 447 21.54 18.62 -3.24
C VAL A 447 22.17 19.58 -4.25
N SER A 448 23.48 19.72 -4.17
CA SER A 448 24.23 20.62 -5.06
C SER A 448 25.60 20.05 -5.41
N PHE A 449 26.18 20.58 -6.47
CA PHE A 449 27.59 20.41 -6.81
C PHE A 449 28.45 21.60 -6.32
N LEU A 450 27.81 22.61 -5.67
CA LEU A 450 28.47 23.80 -5.13
C LEU A 450 28.78 23.60 -3.64
N ASP A 451 30.01 23.29 -3.35
CA ASP A 451 30.46 22.98 -1.96
C ASP A 451 30.38 24.23 -1.06
N GLU A 452 30.52 25.44 -1.62
CA GLU A 452 30.44 26.70 -0.92
C GLU A 452 29.11 26.93 -0.20
N LEU A 453 28.02 26.37 -0.73
CA LEU A 453 26.69 26.47 -0.13
C LEU A 453 26.61 25.83 1.26
N ALA A 454 27.46 24.86 1.56
CA ALA A 454 27.52 24.23 2.88
C ALA A 454 28.08 25.14 3.98
N SER A 455 28.74 26.24 3.59
CA SER A 455 29.39 27.19 4.51
C SER A 455 28.64 28.52 4.63
N VAL A 456 27.43 28.63 4.10
CA VAL A 456 26.64 29.88 4.08
C VAL A 456 26.22 30.32 5.48
N ASP A 457 25.85 29.36 6.35
CA ASP A 457 25.38 29.63 7.73
C ASP A 457 25.58 28.42 8.63
N GLN A 458 25.60 28.62 9.96
CA GLN A 458 25.62 27.55 10.95
C GLN A 458 24.38 26.61 10.92
N ALA A 459 23.30 27.03 10.32
CA ALA A 459 22.12 26.20 10.11
C ALA A 459 22.33 25.16 8.99
N CYS A 460 23.39 25.27 8.20
CA CYS A 460 23.74 24.35 7.12
C CYS A 460 24.69 23.26 7.63
N VAL A 461 24.35 22.02 7.36
CA VAL A 461 25.16 20.84 7.65
C VAL A 461 25.69 20.26 6.35
N SER A 462 27.00 20.19 6.21
CA SER A 462 27.64 19.57 5.05
C SER A 462 27.58 18.05 5.14
N MET A 463 26.93 17.41 4.15
CA MET A 463 26.87 15.95 3.97
C MET A 463 27.58 15.59 2.66
N VAL A 464 28.74 14.95 2.76
CA VAL A 464 29.60 14.68 1.61
C VAL A 464 29.57 13.20 1.23
N GLY A 465 29.28 12.92 -0.03
CA GLY A 465 29.32 11.55 -0.59
C GLY A 465 30.76 11.05 -0.69
N GLU A 466 31.02 9.85 -0.17
CA GLU A 466 32.33 9.23 -0.11
C GLU A 466 32.69 8.46 -1.37
N VAL A 467 34.01 8.38 -1.61
CA VAL A 467 34.60 7.49 -2.62
C VAL A 467 35.50 6.49 -1.90
N ALA A 468 35.85 5.38 -2.57
CA ALA A 468 36.80 4.43 -2.00
C ALA A 468 38.18 5.09 -1.82
N PRO A 469 38.85 4.91 -0.65
CA PRO A 469 40.14 5.54 -0.39
C PRO A 469 41.22 5.20 -1.42
N ASP A 470 41.20 3.96 -1.91
CA ASP A 470 42.20 3.44 -2.84
C ASP A 470 41.84 3.69 -4.32
N ASP A 471 40.57 4.02 -4.63
CA ASP A 471 40.13 4.31 -5.98
C ASP A 471 39.04 5.39 -5.98
N PRO A 472 39.38 6.66 -6.18
CA PRO A 472 38.43 7.77 -6.24
C PRO A 472 37.35 7.65 -7.36
N SER A 473 37.53 6.72 -8.31
CA SER A 473 36.52 6.43 -9.34
C SER A 473 35.39 5.54 -8.81
N GLN A 474 35.61 4.83 -7.71
CA GLN A 474 34.63 3.93 -7.09
C GLN A 474 33.80 4.66 -6.04
N ARG A 475 32.49 4.63 -6.16
CA ARG A 475 31.51 5.25 -5.26
C ARG A 475 31.17 4.28 -4.13
N THR A 476 31.18 4.77 -2.87
CA THR A 476 30.75 3.98 -1.71
C THR A 476 29.26 4.12 -1.43
N PHE A 477 28.62 5.18 -1.96
CA PHE A 477 27.24 5.59 -1.67
C PHE A 477 26.98 5.90 -0.18
N LYS A 478 28.04 6.06 0.62
CA LYS A 478 27.99 6.55 1.99
C LYS A 478 28.11 8.07 2.00
N PHE A 479 27.34 8.70 2.89
CA PHE A 479 27.38 10.13 3.15
C PHE A 479 27.84 10.37 4.58
N THR A 480 28.83 11.24 4.76
CA THR A 480 29.37 11.60 6.07
C THR A 480 29.26 13.10 6.29
N ARG A 481 29.06 13.45 7.56
CA ARG A 481 29.06 14.83 8.01
C ARG A 481 30.50 15.30 8.13
N ARG A 482 30.97 16.07 7.15
CA ARG A 482 32.30 16.68 7.11
C ARG A 482 32.30 17.94 6.24
N PRO A 483 33.27 18.85 6.40
CA PRO A 483 33.44 19.94 5.45
C PRO A 483 33.62 19.38 4.04
N ALA A 484 33.03 20.09 3.05
CA ALA A 484 33.22 19.77 1.65
C ALA A 484 34.72 20.01 1.29
N ASP A 485 35.27 19.11 0.50
CA ASP A 485 36.73 19.08 0.21
C ASP A 485 37.10 19.73 -1.13
N GLY A 486 36.11 20.16 -1.92
CA GLY A 486 36.32 20.80 -3.22
C GLY A 486 36.97 19.90 -4.27
N LEU A 487 37.03 18.58 -4.03
CA LEU A 487 37.73 17.65 -4.90
C LEU A 487 37.02 17.44 -6.22
N ALA A 488 37.72 17.63 -7.32
CA ALA A 488 37.24 17.42 -8.66
C ALA A 488 37.25 15.93 -9.03
N TYR A 489 36.26 15.17 -8.56
CA TYR A 489 36.11 13.74 -8.86
C TYR A 489 35.97 13.41 -10.36
N ALA A 490 35.67 14.41 -11.21
CA ALA A 490 35.61 14.26 -12.65
C ALA A 490 36.96 13.91 -13.27
N ALA A 491 38.07 14.36 -12.68
CA ALA A 491 39.42 14.07 -13.15
C ALA A 491 39.75 12.57 -13.05
N ALA A 492 39.43 11.93 -11.93
CA ALA A 492 39.59 10.48 -11.76
C ALA A 492 38.77 9.65 -12.74
N LEU A 493 37.55 10.12 -13.04
CA LEU A 493 36.70 9.46 -14.03
C LEU A 493 37.25 9.64 -15.46
N ALA A 494 37.72 10.83 -15.81
CA ALA A 494 38.38 11.10 -17.09
C ALA A 494 39.62 10.23 -17.29
N GLU A 495 40.42 10.04 -16.24
CA GLU A 495 41.58 9.17 -16.24
C GLU A 495 41.20 7.72 -16.49
N LYS A 496 40.19 7.21 -15.77
CA LYS A 496 39.69 5.83 -15.95
C LYS A 496 39.24 5.54 -17.39
N TYR A 497 38.63 6.52 -18.07
CA TYR A 497 38.19 6.38 -19.46
C TYR A 497 39.24 6.82 -20.49
N GLY A 498 40.47 7.10 -20.07
CA GLY A 498 41.56 7.48 -20.96
C GLY A 498 41.37 8.86 -21.59
N LEU A 499 40.63 9.76 -20.97
CA LEU A 499 40.32 11.12 -21.41
C LEU A 499 41.13 12.20 -20.65
N SER A 500 42.09 11.80 -19.79
CA SER A 500 42.98 12.77 -19.16
C SER A 500 43.93 13.37 -20.20
N HIS A 501 44.28 14.64 -19.98
CA HIS A 501 45.18 15.40 -20.87
C HIS A 501 46.46 14.61 -21.26
N ASP A 502 47.09 13.96 -20.30
CA ASP A 502 48.31 13.21 -20.50
C ASP A 502 48.13 11.95 -21.34
N ILE A 503 47.00 11.25 -21.18
CA ILE A 503 46.69 10.07 -22.00
C ILE A 503 46.31 10.50 -23.43
N LEU A 504 45.53 11.58 -23.58
CA LEU A 504 45.18 12.11 -24.89
C LEU A 504 46.43 12.62 -25.64
N ARG A 505 47.33 13.32 -24.94
CA ARG A 505 48.58 13.83 -25.50
C ARG A 505 49.49 12.71 -25.99
N ARG A 506 49.61 11.60 -25.23
CA ARG A 506 50.36 10.41 -25.68
C ARG A 506 49.77 9.74 -26.92
N ARG A 507 48.43 9.72 -27.05
CA ARG A 507 47.75 9.14 -28.24
C ARG A 507 47.85 10.01 -29.47
N ILE A 508 47.97 11.33 -29.36
CA ILE A 508 48.10 12.27 -30.47
C ILE A 508 49.57 12.38 -30.91
N SER A 509 50.53 12.06 -30.01
CA SER A 509 51.95 12.15 -30.31
C SER A 509 52.56 10.82 -30.76
N SER A 510 51.77 9.76 -30.86
CA SER A 510 52.08 8.48 -31.48
C SER A 510 51.39 8.35 -32.85
#